data_a96d38e96c11708bcbb2e461047415ab
#
_entry.id   a96d38e96c11708bcbb2e461047415ab
#
_cell.length_a   1.000
_cell.length_b   1.000
_cell.length_c   1.000
_cell.angle_alpha   90.00
_cell.angle_beta   90.00
_cell.angle_gamma   90.00
#
_symmetry.space_group_name_H-M   'P 1'
#
loop_
_entity.id
_entity.type
_entity.pdbx_description
1 polymer ?
#
loop_
_entity_poly.entity_id
_entity_poly.type
_entity_poly.pdbx_seq_one_letter_code
_entity_poly.pdbx_strand_id
1 'polypeptide(L)'
;MKIALLCSGLGQVVRGHEVFARGLFDLLADDLDITLFKGGGEASAREWVMPNVHRYDPCLDHIHANTSPRWASAFREQERVRIEHETFAYASLVHLLQNDFDIVHCLEQEVCNVIHDNRHLFRRPPKLVFSNGGAIAVRELPRCDAVQEHTDHNMSFSDKQRAFMIPHGVDLKRFHPGVKSDFRQRHGIPADAFVVISVGTIGFAHKRMDYVVREVAAVPGAHLLVVGQRNADTPAIQALAQQLMGERAVFATLPHAELPQAYAAADVFTLASRFETFGIVYIEAMAMGLPVICTNHVNQTSIVKEGVFIDVTQEGALTSALRDTPRERLKALGRRGLEIVRECYDLEVLKRRYAETYAALAATPVELPGYTMKKKLQSNLRNVVRRT
;
A
#
# COMPACT_ATOMS: atom_id res chain seq x y z
N MET A 1 24.65 -5.05 10.19
CA MET A 1 24.08 -4.53 8.93
C MET A 1 23.19 -3.34 9.31
N LYS A 2 23.47 -2.17 8.76
CA LYS A 2 22.76 -0.93 9.06
C LYS A 2 21.89 -0.53 7.88
N ILE A 3 20.60 -0.28 8.13
CA ILE A 3 19.58 -0.06 7.11
C ILE A 3 18.99 1.35 7.28
N ALA A 4 18.86 2.10 6.19
CA ALA A 4 18.07 3.31 6.12
C ALA A 4 16.78 3.02 5.35
N LEU A 5 15.63 3.24 5.95
CA LEU A 5 14.30 3.18 5.31
C LEU A 5 13.83 4.62 5.06
N LEU A 6 13.56 4.97 3.81
CA LEU A 6 13.25 6.33 3.37
C LEU A 6 11.80 6.44 2.88
N CYS A 7 11.03 7.37 3.48
CA CYS A 7 9.66 7.67 3.07
C CYS A 7 9.35 9.17 3.28
N SER A 8 9.33 9.94 2.20
CA SER A 8 9.22 11.40 2.22
C SER A 8 7.89 11.91 2.79
N GLY A 9 6.77 11.23 2.50
CA GLY A 9 5.45 11.65 2.93
C GLY A 9 5.09 11.23 4.36
N LEU A 10 5.86 10.33 4.98
CA LEU A 10 5.53 9.80 6.30
C LEU A 10 5.59 10.88 7.38
N GLY A 11 4.54 10.95 8.19
CA GLY A 11 4.33 11.98 9.20
C GLY A 11 3.68 13.27 8.68
N GLN A 12 3.45 13.37 7.37
CA GLN A 12 2.78 14.51 6.71
C GLN A 12 1.50 14.10 5.99
N VAL A 13 1.48 12.93 5.36
CA VAL A 13 0.32 12.35 4.69
C VAL A 13 0.06 10.92 5.15
N VAL A 14 -1.19 10.44 5.00
CA VAL A 14 -1.58 9.08 5.38
C VAL A 14 -2.19 8.38 4.16
N ARG A 15 -1.38 7.55 3.50
CA ARG A 15 -1.79 6.70 2.37
C ARG A 15 -1.19 5.31 2.53
N GLY A 16 -1.51 4.39 1.67
CA GLY A 16 -1.00 3.01 1.73
C GLY A 16 0.53 2.91 1.77
N HIS A 17 1.21 3.82 1.10
CA HIS A 17 2.66 3.91 1.02
C HIS A 17 3.31 4.26 2.38
N GLU A 18 2.80 5.29 3.04
CA GLU A 18 3.27 5.73 4.35
C GLU A 18 2.90 4.72 5.45
N VAL A 19 1.72 4.11 5.35
CA VAL A 19 1.30 3.03 6.26
C VAL A 19 2.22 1.83 6.11
N PHE A 20 2.61 1.47 4.87
CA PHE A 20 3.59 0.41 4.64
C PHE A 20 4.96 0.74 5.24
N ALA A 21 5.48 1.97 5.02
CA ALA A 21 6.77 2.39 5.59
C ALA A 21 6.80 2.28 7.11
N ARG A 22 5.74 2.76 7.77
CA ARG A 22 5.58 2.66 9.23
C ARG A 22 5.53 1.20 9.67
N GLY A 23 4.67 0.40 9.05
CA GLY A 23 4.52 -1.01 9.39
C GLY A 23 5.82 -1.82 9.16
N LEU A 24 6.59 -1.51 8.11
CA LEU A 24 7.87 -2.16 7.86
C LEU A 24 8.92 -1.76 8.90
N PHE A 25 8.99 -0.48 9.28
CA PHE A 25 9.88 -0.03 10.33
C PHE A 25 9.53 -0.70 11.67
N ASP A 26 8.27 -0.66 12.08
CA ASP A 26 7.80 -1.24 13.35
C ASP A 26 8.04 -2.76 13.39
N LEU A 27 7.90 -3.44 12.24
CA LEU A 27 8.18 -4.88 12.12
C LEU A 27 9.65 -5.22 12.36
N LEU A 28 10.57 -4.37 11.88
CA LEU A 28 12.00 -4.71 11.81
C LEU A 28 12.85 -4.05 12.92
N ALA A 29 12.35 -2.99 13.57
CA ALA A 29 13.14 -2.14 14.44
C ALA A 29 13.71 -2.86 15.67
N ASP A 30 13.05 -3.91 16.17
CA ASP A 30 13.54 -4.65 17.35
C ASP A 30 14.66 -5.63 17.01
N ASP A 31 14.73 -6.11 15.75
CA ASP A 31 15.68 -7.16 15.36
C ASP A 31 16.80 -6.67 14.44
N LEU A 32 16.59 -5.55 13.76
CA LEU A 32 17.56 -5.00 12.80
C LEU A 32 17.99 -3.57 13.19
N ASP A 33 19.22 -3.22 12.85
CA ASP A 33 19.72 -1.85 12.98
C ASP A 33 19.15 -1.02 11.81
N ILE A 34 17.90 -0.61 11.95
CA ILE A 34 17.16 0.17 10.97
C ILE A 34 16.89 1.59 11.49
N THR A 35 17.11 2.58 10.64
CA THR A 35 16.79 3.99 10.87
C THR A 35 15.74 4.44 9.85
N LEU A 36 14.65 5.02 10.32
CA LEU A 36 13.59 5.56 9.48
C LEU A 36 13.83 7.05 9.21
N PHE A 37 13.94 7.41 7.93
CA PHE A 37 13.98 8.77 7.44
C PHE A 37 12.57 9.15 6.95
N LYS A 38 12.01 10.21 7.49
CA LYS A 38 10.62 10.63 7.21
C LYS A 38 10.50 12.14 7.05
N GLY A 39 9.46 12.61 6.34
CA GLY A 39 9.28 14.04 6.06
C GLY A 39 8.65 14.83 7.19
N GLY A 40 8.03 14.17 8.20
CA GLY A 40 7.37 14.86 9.29
C GLY A 40 7.14 14.01 10.54
N GLY A 41 6.36 14.58 11.48
CA GLY A 41 6.11 13.95 12.78
C GLY A 41 7.28 14.12 13.76
N GLU A 42 7.24 13.40 14.88
CA GLU A 42 8.23 13.50 15.95
C GLU A 42 9.50 12.68 15.61
N ALA A 43 10.66 13.23 15.92
CA ALA A 43 11.93 12.53 15.81
C ALA A 43 12.19 11.62 17.03
N SER A 44 12.97 10.56 16.84
CA SER A 44 13.47 9.69 17.90
C SER A 44 14.91 9.23 17.60
N ALA A 45 15.49 8.40 18.44
CA ALA A 45 16.84 7.88 18.22
C ALA A 45 16.96 7.09 16.90
N ARG A 46 15.87 6.46 16.44
CA ARG A 46 15.81 5.67 15.20
C ARG A 46 14.91 6.26 14.12
N GLU A 47 14.30 7.42 14.37
CA GLU A 47 13.41 8.10 13.43
C GLU A 47 13.89 9.53 13.22
N TRP A 48 14.36 9.82 12.02
CA TRP A 48 14.93 11.11 11.68
C TRP A 48 13.99 11.87 10.74
N VAL A 49 13.65 13.10 11.14
CA VAL A 49 12.81 13.98 10.32
C VAL A 49 13.69 14.81 9.41
N MET A 50 13.49 14.63 8.11
CA MET A 50 14.23 15.33 7.08
C MET A 50 13.42 16.51 6.54
N PRO A 51 14.00 17.72 6.47
CA PRO A 51 13.33 18.84 5.86
C PRO A 51 13.03 18.56 4.38
N ASN A 52 11.82 18.88 3.94
CA ASN A 52 11.40 18.82 2.55
C ASN A 52 10.37 19.91 2.26
N VAL A 53 10.17 20.22 0.98
CA VAL A 53 9.05 21.07 0.56
C VAL A 53 7.83 20.17 0.43
N HIS A 54 6.90 20.28 1.40
CA HIS A 54 5.69 19.47 1.40
C HIS A 54 4.82 19.77 0.15
N ARG A 55 4.21 18.73 -0.46
CA ARG A 55 3.41 18.87 -1.70
C ARG A 55 2.26 19.87 -1.62
N TYR A 56 1.77 20.18 -0.42
CA TYR A 56 0.74 21.19 -0.19
C TYR A 56 1.31 22.50 0.39
N ASP A 57 2.64 22.68 0.31
CA ASP A 57 3.26 23.95 0.72
C ASP A 57 2.79 25.08 -0.21
N PRO A 58 2.37 26.24 0.32
CA PRO A 58 1.93 27.38 -0.49
C PRO A 58 2.97 27.89 -1.50
N CYS A 59 4.28 27.68 -1.25
CA CYS A 59 5.32 28.05 -2.21
C CYS A 59 5.18 27.30 -3.55
N LEU A 60 4.44 26.19 -3.60
CA LEU A 60 4.17 25.40 -4.80
C LEU A 60 2.86 25.81 -5.53
N ASP A 61 2.15 26.83 -5.07
CA ASP A 61 0.92 27.30 -5.73
C ASP A 61 1.17 27.94 -7.10
N HIS A 62 2.40 28.38 -7.35
CA HIS A 62 2.80 29.08 -8.58
C HIS A 62 3.53 28.21 -9.62
N ILE A 63 3.32 26.89 -9.59
CA ILE A 63 3.91 26.00 -10.60
C ILE A 63 3.36 26.34 -11.99
N HIS A 64 4.25 26.78 -12.88
CA HIS A 64 3.91 27.08 -14.27
C HIS A 64 3.85 25.77 -15.07
N ALA A 65 2.65 25.45 -15.59
CA ALA A 65 2.46 24.27 -16.43
C ALA A 65 2.60 24.64 -17.91
N ASN A 66 3.72 24.29 -18.53
CA ASN A 66 3.90 24.44 -19.99
C ASN A 66 3.31 23.22 -20.70
N THR A 67 1.97 23.08 -20.62
CA THR A 67 1.19 22.00 -21.23
C THR A 67 -0.19 22.47 -21.59
N SER A 68 -0.98 21.68 -22.33
CA SER A 68 -2.35 22.02 -22.63
C SER A 68 -3.20 22.14 -21.35
N PRO A 69 -4.24 22.99 -21.32
CA PRO A 69 -5.10 23.19 -20.14
C PRO A 69 -5.67 21.89 -19.57
N ARG A 70 -5.94 20.90 -20.43
CA ARG A 70 -6.46 19.59 -20.04
C ARG A 70 -5.50 18.84 -19.08
N TRP A 71 -4.19 18.99 -19.25
CA TRP A 71 -3.17 18.28 -18.49
C TRP A 71 -2.50 19.12 -17.40
N ALA A 72 -2.80 20.42 -17.37
CA ALA A 72 -2.12 21.38 -16.48
C ALA A 72 -2.28 21.02 -14.99
N SER A 73 -3.46 20.57 -14.57
CA SER A 73 -3.71 20.16 -13.18
C SER A 73 -2.90 18.92 -12.80
N ALA A 74 -2.94 17.88 -13.65
CA ALA A 74 -2.18 16.65 -13.41
C ALA A 74 -0.66 16.91 -13.41
N PHE A 75 -0.17 17.78 -14.30
CA PHE A 75 1.23 18.17 -14.32
C PHE A 75 1.65 18.86 -13.01
N ARG A 76 0.84 19.84 -12.52
CA ARG A 76 1.15 20.51 -11.25
C ARG A 76 1.18 19.56 -10.08
N GLU A 77 0.23 18.61 -10.02
CA GLU A 77 0.21 17.60 -8.96
C GLU A 77 1.45 16.70 -9.00
N GLN A 78 1.88 16.26 -10.18
CA GLN A 78 3.10 15.48 -10.34
C GLN A 78 4.34 16.28 -9.91
N GLU A 79 4.44 17.54 -10.30
CA GLU A 79 5.57 18.40 -9.91
C GLU A 79 5.62 18.65 -8.40
N ARG A 80 4.46 18.84 -7.75
CA ARG A 80 4.37 18.97 -6.29
C ARG A 80 4.94 17.74 -5.59
N VAL A 81 4.54 16.56 -6.04
CA VAL A 81 5.02 15.28 -5.50
C VAL A 81 6.52 15.11 -5.77
N ARG A 82 6.98 15.40 -7.00
CA ARG A 82 8.40 15.31 -7.38
C ARG A 82 9.28 16.21 -6.52
N ILE A 83 8.88 17.47 -6.30
CA ILE A 83 9.64 18.43 -5.48
C ILE A 83 9.73 17.94 -4.03
N GLU A 84 8.64 17.43 -3.46
CA GLU A 84 8.66 16.85 -2.11
C GLU A 84 9.67 15.72 -2.01
N HIS A 85 9.65 14.77 -2.96
CA HIS A 85 10.55 13.62 -2.98
C HIS A 85 12.01 14.03 -3.18
N GLU A 86 12.29 14.93 -4.13
CA GLU A 86 13.67 15.36 -4.43
C GLU A 86 14.29 16.18 -3.28
N THR A 87 13.53 17.13 -2.70
CA THR A 87 14.04 17.93 -1.57
C THR A 87 14.30 17.07 -0.34
N PHE A 88 13.40 16.10 -0.05
CA PHE A 88 13.63 15.10 0.98
C PHE A 88 14.88 14.26 0.71
N ALA A 89 15.07 13.82 -0.53
CA ALA A 89 16.22 13.00 -0.91
C ALA A 89 17.55 13.73 -0.70
N TYR A 90 17.64 15.00 -1.10
CA TYR A 90 18.85 15.80 -0.91
C TYR A 90 19.12 16.08 0.58
N ALA A 91 18.09 16.35 1.38
CA ALA A 91 18.24 16.49 2.83
C ALA A 91 18.73 15.18 3.47
N SER A 92 18.14 14.06 3.08
CA SER A 92 18.55 12.72 3.55
C SER A 92 19.98 12.37 3.15
N LEU A 93 20.42 12.78 1.95
CA LEU A 93 21.74 12.48 1.41
C LEU A 93 22.87 12.96 2.35
N VAL A 94 22.73 14.12 2.98
CA VAL A 94 23.71 14.65 3.94
C VAL A 94 23.94 13.65 5.09
N HIS A 95 22.87 13.13 5.68
CA HIS A 95 22.96 12.18 6.77
C HIS A 95 23.42 10.80 6.30
N LEU A 96 23.03 10.37 5.12
CA LEU A 96 23.47 9.12 4.53
C LEU A 96 24.98 9.12 4.24
N LEU A 97 25.55 10.24 3.80
CA LEU A 97 26.98 10.39 3.55
C LEU A 97 27.82 10.40 4.85
N GLN A 98 27.25 10.87 5.95
CA GLN A 98 27.90 10.93 7.27
C GLN A 98 27.85 9.61 8.04
N ASN A 99 26.98 8.68 7.62
CA ASN A 99 26.75 7.41 8.29
C ASN A 99 26.91 6.26 7.28
N ASP A 100 27.60 5.20 7.68
CA ASP A 100 27.82 4.04 6.82
C ASP A 100 26.59 3.10 6.91
N PHE A 101 25.64 3.27 6.01
CA PHE A 101 24.53 2.34 5.80
C PHE A 101 24.93 1.26 4.79
N ASP A 102 24.56 0.00 5.06
CA ASP A 102 24.77 -1.10 4.14
C ASP A 102 23.64 -1.15 3.09
N ILE A 103 22.41 -0.78 3.50
CA ILE A 103 21.22 -0.75 2.64
C ILE A 103 20.50 0.59 2.81
N VAL A 104 20.04 1.15 1.68
CA VAL A 104 19.09 2.25 1.63
C VAL A 104 17.84 1.74 0.90
N HIS A 105 16.74 1.60 1.63
CA HIS A 105 15.46 1.14 1.11
C HIS A 105 14.56 2.35 0.86
N CYS A 106 14.31 2.64 -0.42
CA CYS A 106 13.52 3.77 -0.89
C CYS A 106 12.10 3.31 -1.27
N LEU A 107 11.12 4.13 -0.97
CA LEU A 107 9.75 3.89 -1.38
C LEU A 107 9.34 4.77 -2.59
N GLU A 108 10.06 5.85 -2.84
CA GLU A 108 9.79 6.78 -3.94
C GLU A 108 10.90 6.71 -5.00
N GLN A 109 10.50 6.78 -6.27
CA GLN A 109 11.42 6.65 -7.42
C GLN A 109 12.44 7.79 -7.46
N GLU A 110 12.00 9.03 -7.23
CA GLU A 110 12.83 10.22 -7.23
C GLU A 110 13.88 10.15 -6.12
N VAL A 111 13.48 9.71 -4.92
CA VAL A 111 14.39 9.50 -3.78
C VAL A 111 15.48 8.51 -4.17
N CYS A 112 15.08 7.36 -4.71
CA CYS A 112 16.02 6.32 -5.15
C CYS A 112 17.00 6.84 -6.23
N ASN A 113 16.48 7.57 -7.23
CA ASN A 113 17.28 8.15 -8.31
C ASN A 113 18.30 9.18 -7.81
N VAL A 114 17.91 10.07 -6.89
CA VAL A 114 18.82 11.05 -6.30
C VAL A 114 19.95 10.36 -5.54
N ILE A 115 19.66 9.38 -4.71
CA ILE A 115 20.70 8.63 -3.97
C ILE A 115 21.62 7.87 -4.95
N HIS A 116 21.05 7.20 -5.95
CA HIS A 116 21.84 6.50 -6.96
C HIS A 116 22.80 7.43 -7.72
N ASP A 117 22.34 8.61 -8.15
CA ASP A 117 23.16 9.54 -8.91
C ASP A 117 24.33 10.12 -8.12
N ASN A 118 24.19 10.17 -6.79
CA ASN A 118 25.19 10.65 -5.85
C ASN A 118 25.98 9.52 -5.17
N ARG A 119 25.78 8.25 -5.60
CA ARG A 119 26.38 7.07 -4.97
C ARG A 119 27.92 7.11 -4.95
N HIS A 120 28.54 7.75 -5.91
CA HIS A 120 29.99 7.93 -6.01
C HIS A 120 30.59 8.80 -4.91
N LEU A 121 29.75 9.53 -4.14
CA LEU A 121 30.19 10.37 -3.02
C LEU A 121 30.35 9.59 -1.71
N PHE A 122 29.76 8.39 -1.62
CA PHE A 122 29.80 7.61 -0.40
C PHE A 122 31.16 6.95 -0.18
N ARG A 123 31.66 6.98 1.04
CA ARG A 123 32.85 6.21 1.44
C ARG A 123 32.61 4.72 1.28
N ARG A 124 31.43 4.24 1.67
CA ARG A 124 30.93 2.89 1.48
C ARG A 124 29.55 3.00 0.81
N PRO A 125 29.50 2.83 -0.53
CA PRO A 125 28.24 2.93 -1.25
C PRO A 125 27.23 1.87 -0.79
N PRO A 126 26.01 2.28 -0.38
CA PRO A 126 24.99 1.35 0.07
C PRO A 126 24.34 0.60 -1.10
N LYS A 127 23.76 -0.56 -0.84
CA LYS A 127 22.79 -1.20 -1.73
C LYS A 127 21.50 -0.40 -1.73
N LEU A 128 20.97 -0.13 -2.92
CA LEU A 128 19.70 0.55 -3.10
C LEU A 128 18.59 -0.46 -3.38
N VAL A 129 17.60 -0.49 -2.52
CA VAL A 129 16.37 -1.28 -2.67
C VAL A 129 15.23 -0.32 -2.94
N PHE A 130 14.38 -0.63 -3.91
CA PHE A 130 13.17 0.12 -4.22
C PHE A 130 11.94 -0.75 -3.98
N SER A 131 11.02 -0.30 -3.13
CA SER A 131 9.70 -0.91 -2.97
C SER A 131 8.74 -0.41 -4.04
N ASN A 132 8.29 -1.30 -4.91
CA ASN A 132 7.36 -0.96 -5.98
C ASN A 132 5.90 -1.10 -5.51
N GLY A 133 5.25 0.03 -5.23
CA GLY A 133 3.85 0.07 -4.77
C GLY A 133 2.81 -0.20 -5.86
N GLY A 134 3.21 -0.44 -7.12
CA GLY A 134 2.29 -0.67 -8.24
C GLY A 134 2.93 -1.42 -9.41
N ALA A 135 2.17 -1.71 -10.44
CA ALA A 135 2.68 -2.34 -11.65
C ALA A 135 3.39 -1.28 -12.54
N ILE A 136 4.65 -1.01 -12.25
CA ILE A 136 5.48 -0.08 -13.03
C ILE A 136 6.25 -0.87 -14.08
N ALA A 137 6.26 -0.38 -15.32
CA ALA A 137 7.02 -1.02 -16.39
C ALA A 137 8.54 -0.95 -16.10
N VAL A 138 9.30 -1.98 -16.48
CA VAL A 138 10.76 -2.07 -16.21
C VAL A 138 11.51 -0.81 -16.59
N ARG A 139 11.18 -0.18 -17.73
CA ARG A 139 11.80 1.05 -18.23
C ARG A 139 11.57 2.28 -17.33
N GLU A 140 10.55 2.22 -16.49
CA GLU A 140 10.11 3.30 -15.59
C GLU A 140 10.61 3.09 -14.15
N LEU A 141 11.16 1.90 -13.86
CA LEU A 141 11.75 1.61 -12.55
C LEU A 141 12.93 2.55 -12.28
N PRO A 142 13.13 2.96 -11.02
CA PRO A 142 14.28 3.77 -10.65
C PRO A 142 15.58 2.97 -10.79
N ARG A 143 16.67 3.69 -10.78
CA ARG A 143 18.01 3.09 -10.75
C ARG A 143 18.31 2.58 -9.36
N CYS A 144 18.30 1.26 -9.19
CA CYS A 144 18.51 0.57 -7.93
C CYS A 144 19.20 -0.79 -8.15
N ASP A 145 19.67 -1.41 -7.08
CA ASP A 145 20.25 -2.75 -7.14
C ASP A 145 19.19 -3.85 -7.05
N ALA A 146 18.11 -3.59 -6.30
CA ALA A 146 17.02 -4.54 -6.12
C ALA A 146 15.65 -3.85 -6.09
N VAL A 147 14.64 -4.54 -6.62
CA VAL A 147 13.24 -4.09 -6.64
C VAL A 147 12.40 -5.06 -5.83
N GLN A 148 11.77 -4.56 -4.77
CA GLN A 148 10.77 -5.33 -4.04
C GLN A 148 9.42 -5.22 -4.74
N GLU A 149 8.84 -6.34 -5.08
CA GLU A 149 7.46 -6.46 -5.56
C GLU A 149 6.57 -7.06 -4.47
N HIS A 150 5.30 -6.69 -4.48
CA HIS A 150 4.36 -7.09 -3.44
C HIS A 150 3.37 -8.16 -3.89
N THR A 151 3.25 -8.40 -5.21
CA THR A 151 2.32 -9.38 -5.78
C THR A 151 2.96 -10.14 -6.93
N ASP A 152 2.48 -11.37 -7.19
CA ASP A 152 2.89 -12.17 -8.35
C ASP A 152 2.58 -11.45 -9.66
N HIS A 153 1.48 -10.68 -9.71
CA HIS A 153 1.13 -9.86 -10.86
C HIS A 153 2.20 -8.81 -11.14
N ASN A 154 2.59 -8.00 -10.15
CA ASN A 154 3.64 -7.01 -10.31
C ASN A 154 4.98 -7.66 -10.67
N MET A 155 5.32 -8.77 -10.01
CA MET A 155 6.54 -9.54 -10.29
C MET A 155 6.62 -9.99 -11.76
N SER A 156 5.48 -10.28 -12.40
CA SER A 156 5.45 -10.68 -13.82
C SER A 156 5.89 -9.57 -14.79
N PHE A 157 5.76 -8.31 -14.39
CA PHE A 157 6.15 -7.11 -15.16
C PHE A 157 7.49 -6.51 -14.71
N SER A 158 8.04 -6.96 -13.60
CA SER A 158 9.25 -6.39 -13.02
C SER A 158 10.53 -6.91 -13.68
N ASP A 159 11.66 -6.29 -13.31
CA ASP A 159 12.99 -6.72 -13.75
C ASP A 159 13.38 -8.03 -13.07
N LYS A 160 13.25 -9.14 -13.78
CA LYS A 160 13.48 -10.50 -13.26
C LYS A 160 14.89 -10.73 -12.71
N GLN A 161 15.88 -9.91 -13.06
CA GLN A 161 17.25 -10.04 -12.56
C GLN A 161 17.43 -9.36 -11.20
N ARG A 162 16.66 -8.30 -10.94
CA ARG A 162 16.78 -7.49 -9.71
C ARG A 162 15.58 -7.60 -8.79
N ALA A 163 14.44 -8.14 -9.28
CA ALA A 163 13.23 -8.21 -8.48
C ALA A 163 13.23 -9.38 -7.51
N PHE A 164 12.71 -9.12 -6.34
CA PHE A 164 12.34 -10.14 -5.35
C PHE A 164 10.94 -9.85 -4.83
N MET A 165 10.25 -10.87 -4.31
CA MET A 165 8.89 -10.72 -3.83
C MET A 165 8.83 -10.87 -2.31
N ILE A 166 8.42 -9.80 -1.63
CA ILE A 166 7.94 -9.83 -0.24
C ILE A 166 6.64 -9.04 -0.21
N PRO A 167 5.49 -9.72 0.00
CA PRO A 167 4.18 -9.07 0.01
C PRO A 167 3.98 -8.20 1.26
N HIS A 168 2.86 -7.47 1.31
CA HIS A 168 2.39 -6.90 2.57
C HIS A 168 1.97 -8.02 3.51
N GLY A 169 2.05 -7.76 4.81
CA GLY A 169 1.69 -8.71 5.86
C GLY A 169 0.55 -8.22 6.74
N VAL A 170 0.07 -9.13 7.56
CA VAL A 170 -0.93 -8.87 8.60
C VAL A 170 -0.47 -9.45 9.93
N ASP A 171 -0.73 -8.72 11.02
CA ASP A 171 -0.42 -9.14 12.37
C ASP A 171 -1.46 -10.17 12.87
N LEU A 172 -1.09 -11.44 12.92
CA LEU A 172 -1.96 -12.52 13.37
C LEU A 172 -2.19 -12.53 14.89
N LYS A 173 -1.47 -11.71 15.67
CA LYS A 173 -1.78 -11.48 17.09
C LYS A 173 -3.01 -10.59 17.25
N ARG A 174 -3.25 -9.72 16.25
CA ARG A 174 -4.39 -8.78 16.23
C ARG A 174 -5.56 -9.28 15.38
N PHE A 175 -5.27 -9.84 14.22
CA PHE A 175 -6.27 -10.32 13.26
C PHE A 175 -6.32 -11.85 13.33
N HIS A 176 -7.28 -12.40 14.06
CA HIS A 176 -7.46 -13.84 14.18
C HIS A 176 -8.93 -14.19 14.53
N PRO A 177 -9.41 -15.42 14.21
CA PRO A 177 -10.82 -15.78 14.40
C PRO A 177 -11.30 -15.79 15.88
N GLY A 178 -10.35 -15.77 16.83
CA GLY A 178 -10.65 -15.74 18.26
C GLY A 178 -10.91 -14.35 18.83
N VAL A 179 -10.93 -13.30 18.01
CA VAL A 179 -11.25 -11.93 18.48
C VAL A 179 -12.69 -11.88 18.98
N LYS A 180 -12.85 -11.48 20.24
CA LYS A 180 -14.17 -11.22 20.83
C LYS A 180 -14.68 -9.85 20.39
N SER A 181 -15.96 -9.80 20.00
CA SER A 181 -16.57 -8.57 19.51
C SER A 181 -18.01 -8.44 20.04
N ASP A 182 -18.31 -7.27 20.56
CA ASP A 182 -19.66 -6.83 20.87
C ASP A 182 -20.25 -5.91 19.77
N PHE A 183 -19.58 -5.87 18.61
CA PHE A 183 -19.89 -4.94 17.53
C PHE A 183 -21.32 -5.10 17.01
N ARG A 184 -21.82 -6.34 16.88
CA ARG A 184 -23.21 -6.59 16.50
C ARG A 184 -24.18 -5.96 17.50
N GLN A 185 -23.94 -6.16 18.80
CA GLN A 185 -24.79 -5.61 19.86
C GLN A 185 -24.77 -4.07 19.85
N ARG A 186 -23.59 -3.47 19.77
CA ARG A 186 -23.43 -2.00 19.74
C ARG A 186 -24.12 -1.33 18.55
N HIS A 187 -24.26 -2.03 17.45
CA HIS A 187 -24.84 -1.50 16.21
C HIS A 187 -26.22 -2.09 15.88
N GLY A 188 -26.87 -2.77 16.81
CA GLY A 188 -28.21 -3.31 16.64
C GLY A 188 -28.33 -4.40 15.56
N ILE A 189 -27.23 -5.08 15.23
CA ILE A 189 -27.22 -6.18 14.25
C ILE A 189 -27.67 -7.47 14.97
N PRO A 190 -28.73 -8.16 14.49
CA PRO A 190 -29.20 -9.43 15.09
C PRO A 190 -28.06 -10.46 15.13
N ALA A 191 -28.04 -11.27 16.19
CA ALA A 191 -26.98 -12.25 16.41
C ALA A 191 -26.93 -13.33 15.31
N ASP A 192 -28.06 -13.66 14.71
CA ASP A 192 -28.23 -14.65 13.64
C ASP A 192 -28.22 -14.03 12.22
N ALA A 193 -28.07 -12.69 12.11
CA ALA A 193 -28.04 -12.02 10.83
C ALA A 193 -26.84 -12.47 9.99
N PHE A 194 -27.04 -12.58 8.68
CA PHE A 194 -25.96 -12.72 7.72
C PHE A 194 -25.35 -11.36 7.42
N VAL A 195 -24.12 -11.15 7.82
CA VAL A 195 -23.42 -9.85 7.74
C VAL A 195 -22.35 -9.89 6.67
N VAL A 196 -22.49 -9.02 5.69
CA VAL A 196 -21.47 -8.72 4.67
C VAL A 196 -20.67 -7.50 5.14
N ILE A 197 -19.35 -7.60 5.21
CA ILE A 197 -18.49 -6.46 5.52
C ILE A 197 -17.72 -6.00 4.29
N SER A 198 -17.60 -4.67 4.10
CA SER A 198 -16.71 -4.04 3.13
C SER A 198 -15.86 -2.96 3.82
N VAL A 199 -14.54 -2.98 3.60
CA VAL A 199 -13.61 -2.08 4.28
C VAL A 199 -12.81 -1.26 3.27
N GLY A 200 -12.85 0.08 3.43
CA GLY A 200 -12.13 1.01 2.57
C GLY A 200 -12.77 2.39 2.52
N THR A 201 -12.19 3.33 1.77
CA THR A 201 -12.79 4.66 1.59
C THR A 201 -14.21 4.56 1.05
N ILE A 202 -15.15 5.27 1.70
CA ILE A 202 -16.59 5.21 1.39
C ILE A 202 -16.87 6.18 0.23
N GLY A 203 -16.64 5.72 -1.00
CA GLY A 203 -16.76 6.50 -2.22
C GLY A 203 -17.24 5.69 -3.43
N PHE A 204 -17.63 6.42 -4.50
CA PHE A 204 -18.10 5.84 -5.76
C PHE A 204 -16.95 5.29 -6.61
N ALA A 205 -15.85 6.02 -6.70
CA ALA A 205 -14.85 5.83 -7.74
C ALA A 205 -14.08 4.51 -7.60
N HIS A 206 -13.22 4.40 -6.60
CA HIS A 206 -12.28 3.28 -6.50
C HIS A 206 -12.89 2.05 -5.84
N LYS A 207 -13.51 2.24 -4.67
CA LYS A 207 -14.07 1.13 -3.87
C LYS A 207 -15.50 0.75 -4.25
N ARG A 208 -16.19 1.60 -5.03
CA ARG A 208 -17.54 1.34 -5.54
C ARG A 208 -18.52 0.89 -4.46
N MET A 209 -18.54 1.63 -3.35
CA MET A 209 -19.39 1.26 -2.22
C MET A 209 -20.89 1.34 -2.54
N ASP A 210 -21.27 2.15 -3.52
CA ASP A 210 -22.64 2.16 -4.09
C ASP A 210 -23.02 0.84 -4.73
N TYR A 211 -22.11 0.20 -5.47
CA TYR A 211 -22.34 -1.14 -6.02
C TYR A 211 -22.52 -2.16 -4.90
N VAL A 212 -21.65 -2.15 -3.89
CA VAL A 212 -21.78 -3.06 -2.73
C VAL A 212 -23.13 -2.89 -2.04
N VAL A 213 -23.56 -1.64 -1.82
CA VAL A 213 -24.88 -1.34 -1.21
C VAL A 213 -26.01 -1.93 -2.04
N ARG A 214 -26.04 -1.70 -3.37
CA ARG A 214 -27.10 -2.19 -4.26
C ARG A 214 -27.15 -3.72 -4.28
N GLU A 215 -26.00 -4.32 -4.41
CA GLU A 215 -25.88 -5.79 -4.51
C GLU A 215 -26.28 -6.51 -3.23
N VAL A 216 -25.83 -6.01 -2.06
CA VAL A 216 -26.18 -6.59 -0.77
C VAL A 216 -27.65 -6.35 -0.43
N ALA A 217 -28.20 -5.18 -0.81
CA ALA A 217 -29.61 -4.86 -0.62
C ALA A 217 -30.54 -5.87 -1.32
N ALA A 218 -30.11 -6.43 -2.46
CA ALA A 218 -30.86 -7.42 -3.23
C ALA A 218 -30.80 -8.84 -2.62
N VAL A 219 -30.02 -9.07 -1.55
CA VAL A 219 -29.98 -10.33 -0.82
C VAL A 219 -30.95 -10.26 0.38
N PRO A 220 -32.04 -11.04 0.39
CA PRO A 220 -33.02 -10.98 1.48
C PRO A 220 -32.40 -11.23 2.85
N GLY A 221 -32.71 -10.36 3.81
CA GLY A 221 -32.26 -10.50 5.20
C GLY A 221 -30.76 -10.24 5.45
N ALA A 222 -29.96 -9.95 4.40
CA ALA A 222 -28.56 -9.62 4.59
C ALA A 222 -28.39 -8.24 5.24
N HIS A 223 -27.43 -8.14 6.13
CA HIS A 223 -26.93 -6.88 6.71
C HIS A 223 -25.62 -6.48 6.05
N LEU A 224 -25.40 -5.18 5.91
CA LEU A 224 -24.16 -4.63 5.36
C LEU A 224 -23.44 -3.79 6.41
N LEU A 225 -22.17 -4.10 6.65
CA LEU A 225 -21.28 -3.30 7.45
C LEU A 225 -20.23 -2.64 6.54
N VAL A 226 -20.25 -1.32 6.43
CA VAL A 226 -19.27 -0.53 5.69
C VAL A 226 -18.36 0.18 6.67
N VAL A 227 -17.07 -0.14 6.63
CA VAL A 227 -16.07 0.46 7.52
C VAL A 227 -15.02 1.20 6.70
N GLY A 228 -14.78 2.47 7.01
CA GLY A 228 -13.73 3.19 6.32
C GLY A 228 -13.74 4.71 6.49
N GLN A 229 -12.79 5.33 5.81
CA GLN A 229 -12.67 6.78 5.79
C GLN A 229 -13.80 7.40 4.95
N ARG A 230 -14.35 8.49 5.47
CA ARG A 230 -15.38 9.28 4.79
C ARG A 230 -14.73 10.22 3.76
N ASN A 231 -15.45 10.48 2.67
CA ASN A 231 -15.09 11.48 1.66
C ASN A 231 -16.35 12.25 1.21
N ALA A 232 -16.24 13.06 0.16
CA ALA A 232 -17.34 13.86 -0.37
C ALA A 232 -18.54 13.00 -0.85
N ASP A 233 -18.31 11.77 -1.28
CA ASP A 233 -19.37 10.86 -1.78
C ASP A 233 -20.14 10.16 -0.66
N THR A 234 -19.57 10.08 0.55
CA THR A 234 -20.12 9.30 1.66
C THR A 234 -21.58 9.62 1.99
N PRO A 235 -22.03 10.89 2.05
CA PRO A 235 -23.42 11.20 2.33
C PRO A 235 -24.41 10.60 1.30
N ALA A 236 -24.03 10.62 0.02
CA ALA A 236 -24.85 10.07 -1.05
C ALA A 236 -24.94 8.52 -0.97
N ILE A 237 -23.85 7.85 -0.60
CA ILE A 237 -23.82 6.40 -0.42
C ILE A 237 -24.64 5.99 0.82
N GLN A 238 -24.55 6.75 1.90
CA GLN A 238 -25.38 6.52 3.10
C GLN A 238 -26.87 6.71 2.81
N ALA A 239 -27.24 7.75 2.04
CA ALA A 239 -28.63 7.98 1.63
C ALA A 239 -29.15 6.82 0.76
N LEU A 240 -28.34 6.31 -0.18
CA LEU A 240 -28.64 5.14 -0.99
C LEU A 240 -28.87 3.90 -0.11
N ALA A 241 -27.98 3.66 0.85
CA ALA A 241 -28.10 2.53 1.76
C ALA A 241 -29.32 2.62 2.65
N GLN A 242 -29.64 3.81 3.18
CA GLN A 242 -30.86 4.05 3.96
C GLN A 242 -32.12 3.76 3.14
N GLN A 243 -32.14 4.18 1.86
CA GLN A 243 -33.27 3.94 0.96
C GLN A 243 -33.48 2.47 0.67
N LEU A 244 -32.41 1.69 0.44
CA LEU A 244 -32.50 0.31 -0.02
C LEU A 244 -32.51 -0.72 1.13
N MET A 245 -31.88 -0.41 2.26
CA MET A 245 -31.61 -1.36 3.34
C MET A 245 -32.16 -0.91 4.70
N GLY A 246 -32.38 0.41 4.90
CA GLY A 246 -32.76 0.96 6.19
C GLY A 246 -31.71 0.64 7.27
N GLU A 247 -32.15 0.12 8.40
CA GLU A 247 -31.29 -0.23 9.54
C GLU A 247 -30.37 -1.45 9.28
N ARG A 248 -30.56 -2.17 8.17
CA ARG A 248 -29.67 -3.28 7.80
C ARG A 248 -28.31 -2.84 7.27
N ALA A 249 -28.10 -1.54 7.07
CA ALA A 249 -26.80 -0.99 6.63
C ALA A 249 -26.19 -0.16 7.76
N VAL A 250 -25.01 -0.55 8.22
CA VAL A 250 -24.24 0.12 9.27
C VAL A 250 -22.97 0.71 8.67
N PHE A 251 -22.69 1.98 8.98
CA PHE A 251 -21.51 2.70 8.54
C PHE A 251 -20.66 3.12 9.74
N ALA A 252 -19.38 2.73 9.75
CA ALA A 252 -18.44 3.08 10.81
C ALA A 252 -17.13 3.63 10.25
N THR A 253 -16.52 4.55 10.99
CA THR A 253 -15.13 4.96 10.80
C THR A 253 -14.39 4.57 12.07
N LEU A 254 -13.43 3.67 11.95
CA LEU A 254 -12.72 3.07 13.09
C LEU A 254 -11.23 3.30 12.96
N PRO A 255 -10.51 3.48 14.09
CA PRO A 255 -9.08 3.31 14.12
C PRO A 255 -8.69 1.89 13.66
N HIS A 256 -7.53 1.73 13.01
CA HIS A 256 -7.08 0.43 12.53
C HIS A 256 -7.00 -0.63 13.65
N ALA A 257 -6.72 -0.20 14.89
CA ALA A 257 -6.69 -1.07 16.06
C ALA A 257 -8.05 -1.74 16.38
N GLU A 258 -9.17 -1.14 15.98
CA GLU A 258 -10.53 -1.64 16.24
C GLU A 258 -11.11 -2.44 15.07
N LEU A 259 -10.47 -2.45 13.90
CA LEU A 259 -10.93 -3.20 12.73
C LEU A 259 -11.17 -4.69 13.00
N PRO A 260 -10.34 -5.41 13.79
CA PRO A 260 -10.59 -6.82 14.09
C PRO A 260 -11.97 -7.07 14.68
N GLN A 261 -12.51 -6.15 15.51
CA GLN A 261 -13.85 -6.29 16.09
C GLN A 261 -14.96 -6.16 15.04
N ALA A 262 -14.76 -5.28 14.04
CA ALA A 262 -15.70 -5.14 12.93
C ALA A 262 -15.69 -6.38 12.02
N TYR A 263 -14.51 -6.90 11.68
CA TYR A 263 -14.38 -8.15 10.92
C TYR A 263 -15.01 -9.33 11.67
N ALA A 264 -14.80 -9.45 13.00
CA ALA A 264 -15.37 -10.52 13.82
C ALA A 264 -16.91 -10.48 13.89
N ALA A 265 -17.53 -9.34 13.55
CA ALA A 265 -18.99 -9.21 13.45
C ALA A 265 -19.56 -9.70 12.12
N ALA A 266 -18.73 -10.04 11.13
CA ALA A 266 -19.14 -10.39 9.78
C ALA A 266 -19.07 -11.90 9.48
N ASP A 267 -19.78 -12.32 8.42
CA ASP A 267 -19.80 -13.69 7.91
C ASP A 267 -19.06 -13.81 6.57
N VAL A 268 -18.95 -12.70 5.81
CA VAL A 268 -18.26 -12.64 4.53
C VAL A 268 -17.70 -11.25 4.29
N PHE A 269 -16.51 -11.19 3.72
CA PHE A 269 -15.87 -9.95 3.26
C PHE A 269 -16.06 -9.77 1.76
N THR A 270 -16.36 -8.54 1.34
CA THR A 270 -16.38 -8.16 -0.08
C THR A 270 -15.72 -6.80 -0.31
N LEU A 271 -15.11 -6.65 -1.48
CA LEU A 271 -14.61 -5.37 -1.97
C LEU A 271 -14.81 -5.32 -3.49
N ALA A 272 -15.53 -4.28 -3.96
CA ALA A 272 -15.90 -4.13 -5.36
C ALA A 272 -14.93 -3.27 -6.18
N SER A 273 -13.70 -3.06 -5.68
CA SER A 273 -12.66 -2.40 -6.44
C SER A 273 -12.35 -3.16 -7.72
N ARG A 274 -12.35 -2.48 -8.87
CA ARG A 274 -11.96 -3.09 -10.15
C ARG A 274 -10.50 -3.53 -10.18
N PHE A 275 -9.68 -2.81 -9.44
CA PHE A 275 -8.24 -3.03 -9.30
C PHE A 275 -7.78 -2.60 -7.91
N GLU A 276 -6.83 -3.34 -7.33
CA GLU A 276 -6.09 -2.95 -6.13
C GLU A 276 -4.59 -3.15 -6.38
N THR A 277 -3.76 -2.29 -5.84
CA THR A 277 -2.30 -2.50 -5.88
C THR A 277 -1.90 -3.70 -5.02
N PHE A 278 -2.45 -3.81 -3.82
CA PHE A 278 -2.41 -5.00 -2.97
C PHE A 278 -3.76 -5.24 -2.29
N GLY A 279 -4.30 -4.24 -1.55
CA GLY A 279 -5.54 -4.39 -0.81
C GLY A 279 -5.33 -5.18 0.50
N ILE A 280 -4.63 -4.60 1.45
CA ILE A 280 -4.32 -5.20 2.77
C ILE A 280 -5.59 -5.75 3.45
N VAL A 281 -6.74 -5.11 3.25
CA VAL A 281 -8.03 -5.54 3.78
C VAL A 281 -8.46 -6.96 3.37
N TYR A 282 -7.95 -7.49 2.25
CA TYR A 282 -8.17 -8.89 1.88
C TYR A 282 -7.48 -9.84 2.85
N ILE A 283 -6.21 -9.60 3.13
CA ILE A 283 -5.44 -10.46 4.03
C ILE A 283 -5.87 -10.27 5.50
N GLU A 284 -6.37 -9.09 5.88
CA GLU A 284 -7.00 -8.87 7.18
C GLU A 284 -8.28 -9.73 7.33
N ALA A 285 -9.18 -9.68 6.34
CA ALA A 285 -10.40 -10.49 6.32
C ALA A 285 -10.08 -12.00 6.35
N MET A 286 -9.12 -12.44 5.54
CA MET A 286 -8.66 -13.84 5.52
C MET A 286 -8.03 -14.25 6.86
N ALA A 287 -7.27 -13.38 7.51
CA ALA A 287 -6.70 -13.61 8.84
C ALA A 287 -7.77 -13.79 9.91
N MET A 288 -8.91 -13.11 9.77
CA MET A 288 -10.10 -13.28 10.61
C MET A 288 -10.92 -14.52 10.26
N GLY A 289 -10.50 -15.30 9.26
CA GLY A 289 -11.19 -16.50 8.80
C GLY A 289 -12.42 -16.22 7.95
N LEU A 290 -12.59 -14.99 7.44
CA LEU A 290 -13.71 -14.64 6.57
C LEU A 290 -13.45 -15.11 5.13
N PRO A 291 -14.45 -15.69 4.46
CA PRO A 291 -14.42 -15.91 3.03
C PRO A 291 -14.42 -14.56 2.31
N VAL A 292 -13.67 -14.49 1.20
CA VAL A 292 -13.52 -13.27 0.39
C VAL A 292 -14.29 -13.42 -0.90
N ILE A 293 -15.14 -12.43 -1.22
CA ILE A 293 -15.76 -12.26 -2.54
C ILE A 293 -15.20 -10.96 -3.15
N CYS A 294 -14.53 -11.04 -4.28
CA CYS A 294 -13.92 -9.88 -4.90
C CYS A 294 -13.84 -9.99 -6.42
N THR A 295 -13.33 -8.94 -7.08
CA THR A 295 -13.17 -8.95 -8.54
C THR A 295 -12.24 -10.07 -9.02
N ASN A 296 -12.53 -10.58 -10.21
CA ASN A 296 -11.75 -11.60 -10.92
C ASN A 296 -10.47 -11.03 -11.59
N HIS A 297 -10.07 -9.80 -11.26
CA HIS A 297 -8.82 -9.23 -11.76
C HIS A 297 -7.62 -10.05 -11.27
N VAL A 298 -6.65 -10.29 -12.16
CA VAL A 298 -5.51 -11.17 -11.92
C VAL A 298 -4.71 -10.81 -10.65
N ASN A 299 -4.59 -9.53 -10.30
CA ASN A 299 -3.88 -9.12 -9.10
C ASN A 299 -4.61 -9.56 -7.82
N GLN A 300 -5.93 -9.34 -7.75
CA GLN A 300 -6.72 -9.74 -6.59
C GLN A 300 -6.80 -11.27 -6.44
N THR A 301 -6.95 -11.99 -7.56
CA THR A 301 -6.96 -13.47 -7.52
C THR A 301 -5.61 -14.03 -7.07
N SER A 302 -4.49 -13.38 -7.41
CA SER A 302 -3.16 -13.81 -6.94
C SER A 302 -2.92 -13.57 -5.45
N ILE A 303 -3.56 -12.55 -4.87
CA ILE A 303 -3.47 -12.23 -3.43
C ILE A 303 -4.39 -13.14 -2.62
N VAL A 304 -5.66 -13.22 -3.00
CA VAL A 304 -6.68 -14.01 -2.29
C VAL A 304 -6.48 -15.50 -2.50
N LYS A 305 -6.02 -15.90 -3.68
CA LYS A 305 -5.74 -17.28 -4.15
C LYS A 305 -6.98 -18.17 -4.14
N GLU A 306 -7.71 -18.26 -3.04
CA GLU A 306 -8.94 -19.04 -2.90
C GLU A 306 -10.07 -18.18 -2.33
N GLY A 307 -11.07 -17.88 -3.17
CA GLY A 307 -12.21 -17.02 -2.87
C GLY A 307 -13.31 -17.20 -3.89
N VAL A 308 -14.34 -16.37 -3.84
CA VAL A 308 -15.34 -16.26 -4.91
C VAL A 308 -14.96 -15.03 -5.76
N PHE A 309 -14.59 -15.28 -7.00
CA PHE A 309 -14.16 -14.23 -7.93
C PHE A 309 -15.26 -13.91 -8.92
N ILE A 310 -15.65 -12.64 -8.98
CA ILE A 310 -16.76 -12.14 -9.79
C ILE A 310 -16.33 -11.00 -10.69
N ASP A 311 -17.07 -10.79 -11.77
CA ASP A 311 -16.94 -9.55 -12.55
C ASP A 311 -17.77 -8.46 -11.90
N VAL A 312 -17.12 -7.59 -11.11
CA VAL A 312 -17.77 -6.48 -10.41
C VAL A 312 -18.31 -5.38 -11.36
N THR A 313 -18.08 -5.49 -12.67
CA THR A 313 -18.69 -4.59 -13.65
C THR A 313 -20.12 -5.03 -14.03
N GLN A 314 -20.49 -6.26 -13.72
CA GLN A 314 -21.80 -6.83 -13.97
C GLN A 314 -22.72 -6.60 -12.76
N GLU A 315 -23.91 -6.05 -13.00
CA GLU A 315 -24.96 -5.94 -11.99
C GLU A 315 -25.49 -7.36 -11.65
N GLY A 316 -25.78 -7.59 -10.37
CA GLY A 316 -26.24 -8.88 -9.86
C GLY A 316 -25.14 -9.91 -9.62
N ALA A 317 -23.87 -9.64 -10.01
CA ALA A 317 -22.80 -10.61 -9.84
C ALA A 317 -22.47 -10.89 -8.37
N LEU A 318 -22.40 -9.85 -7.52
CA LEU A 318 -22.17 -10.01 -6.08
C LEU A 318 -23.43 -10.60 -5.40
N THR A 319 -24.63 -10.16 -5.79
CA THR A 319 -25.90 -10.69 -5.30
C THR A 319 -25.98 -12.21 -5.52
N SER A 320 -25.70 -12.66 -6.74
CA SER A 320 -25.68 -14.09 -7.07
C SER A 320 -24.61 -14.85 -6.28
N ALA A 321 -23.39 -14.29 -6.16
CA ALA A 321 -22.33 -14.91 -5.39
C ALA A 321 -22.71 -15.08 -3.90
N LEU A 322 -23.33 -14.07 -3.30
CA LEU A 322 -23.76 -14.09 -1.90
C LEU A 322 -24.94 -15.09 -1.65
N ARG A 323 -25.88 -15.17 -2.62
CA ARG A 323 -27.07 -16.00 -2.51
C ARG A 323 -26.78 -17.46 -2.84
N ASP A 324 -26.03 -17.68 -3.94
CA ASP A 324 -25.91 -19.00 -4.57
C ASP A 324 -24.71 -19.80 -4.04
N THR A 325 -23.77 -19.15 -3.32
CA THR A 325 -22.64 -19.87 -2.70
C THR A 325 -23.10 -20.51 -1.38
N PRO A 326 -23.07 -21.85 -1.25
CA PRO A 326 -23.48 -22.53 -0.02
C PRO A 326 -22.68 -22.08 1.20
N ARG A 327 -23.33 -21.93 2.35
CA ARG A 327 -22.67 -21.50 3.60
C ARG A 327 -21.47 -22.36 3.99
N GLU A 328 -21.56 -23.67 3.78
CA GLU A 328 -20.45 -24.58 4.07
C GLU A 328 -19.26 -24.34 3.16
N ARG A 329 -19.49 -23.96 1.89
CA ARG A 329 -18.43 -23.54 0.98
C ARG A 329 -17.77 -22.23 1.42
N LEU A 330 -18.57 -21.23 1.84
CA LEU A 330 -18.04 -19.97 2.39
C LEU A 330 -17.15 -20.25 3.62
N LYS A 331 -17.61 -21.07 4.56
CA LYS A 331 -16.81 -21.47 5.73
C LYS A 331 -15.52 -22.18 5.34
N ALA A 332 -15.56 -23.06 4.34
CA ALA A 332 -14.36 -23.74 3.84
C ALA A 332 -13.37 -22.76 3.22
N LEU A 333 -13.84 -21.78 2.42
CA LEU A 333 -13.00 -20.73 1.85
C LEU A 333 -12.38 -19.84 2.95
N GLY A 334 -13.14 -19.50 4.00
CA GLY A 334 -12.60 -18.75 5.14
C GLY A 334 -11.47 -19.49 5.87
N ARG A 335 -11.64 -20.81 6.11
CA ARG A 335 -10.56 -21.64 6.70
C ARG A 335 -9.32 -21.66 5.79
N ARG A 336 -9.54 -21.88 4.50
CA ARG A 336 -8.43 -21.92 3.54
C ARG A 336 -7.73 -20.57 3.41
N GLY A 337 -8.49 -19.47 3.42
CA GLY A 337 -7.93 -18.11 3.47
C GLY A 337 -7.01 -17.89 4.65
N LEU A 338 -7.39 -18.34 5.85
CA LEU A 338 -6.57 -18.25 7.06
C LEU A 338 -5.26 -19.07 6.95
N GLU A 339 -5.30 -20.25 6.33
CA GLU A 339 -4.09 -21.05 6.06
C GLU A 339 -3.13 -20.31 5.12
N ILE A 340 -3.65 -19.74 4.02
CA ILE A 340 -2.87 -18.94 3.07
C ILE A 340 -2.21 -17.75 3.77
N VAL A 341 -2.93 -17.06 4.65
CA VAL A 341 -2.37 -15.92 5.39
C VAL A 341 -1.22 -16.36 6.29
N ARG A 342 -1.38 -17.44 7.03
CA ARG A 342 -0.34 -17.99 7.91
C ARG A 342 0.94 -18.36 7.14
N GLU A 343 0.79 -18.89 5.94
CA GLU A 343 1.91 -19.32 5.10
C GLU A 343 2.59 -18.16 4.36
N CYS A 344 1.81 -17.18 3.89
CA CYS A 344 2.29 -16.20 2.93
C CYS A 344 2.36 -14.77 3.48
N TYR A 345 1.51 -14.40 4.45
CA TYR A 345 1.26 -13.01 4.84
C TYR A 345 1.43 -12.73 6.34
N ASP A 346 1.82 -13.73 7.14
CA ASP A 346 2.13 -13.52 8.56
C ASP A 346 3.36 -12.63 8.70
N LEU A 347 3.24 -11.53 9.45
CA LEU A 347 4.34 -10.61 9.70
C LEU A 347 5.58 -11.30 10.28
N GLU A 348 5.45 -12.30 11.14
CA GLU A 348 6.59 -13.04 11.69
C GLU A 348 7.34 -13.87 10.62
N VAL A 349 6.62 -14.37 9.61
CA VAL A 349 7.23 -15.02 8.44
C VAL A 349 7.94 -14.00 7.56
N LEU A 350 7.28 -12.88 7.28
CA LEU A 350 7.84 -11.83 6.43
C LEU A 350 9.05 -11.15 7.06
N LYS A 351 9.06 -10.96 8.37
CA LYS A 351 10.19 -10.41 9.12
C LYS A 351 11.49 -11.20 8.85
N ARG A 352 11.43 -12.53 8.92
CA ARG A 352 12.57 -13.39 8.60
C ARG A 352 13.01 -13.24 7.14
N ARG A 353 12.04 -13.19 6.21
CA ARG A 353 12.33 -12.99 4.77
C ARG A 353 13.01 -11.67 4.50
N TYR A 354 12.60 -10.57 5.17
CA TYR A 354 13.29 -9.28 5.07
C TYR A 354 14.74 -9.37 5.57
N ALA A 355 14.96 -9.94 6.76
CA ALA A 355 16.30 -10.08 7.33
C ALA A 355 17.24 -10.88 6.42
N GLU A 356 16.77 -12.03 5.90
CA GLU A 356 17.52 -12.89 4.97
C GLU A 356 17.81 -12.16 3.64
N THR A 357 16.82 -11.47 3.08
CA THR A 357 16.95 -10.74 1.82
C THR A 357 17.95 -9.59 1.95
N TYR A 358 17.83 -8.79 3.01
CA TYR A 358 18.77 -7.70 3.25
C TYR A 358 20.20 -8.20 3.47
N ALA A 359 20.38 -9.29 4.23
CA ALA A 359 21.69 -9.89 4.43
C ALA A 359 22.31 -10.39 3.11
N ALA A 360 21.51 -11.05 2.27
CA ALA A 360 21.94 -11.51 0.95
C ALA A 360 22.32 -10.33 0.02
N LEU A 361 21.51 -9.28 0.00
CA LEU A 361 21.80 -8.07 -0.80
C LEU A 361 23.08 -7.36 -0.33
N ALA A 362 23.24 -7.17 0.99
CA ALA A 362 24.42 -6.51 1.56
C ALA A 362 25.73 -7.26 1.28
N ALA A 363 25.66 -8.58 1.13
CA ALA A 363 26.83 -9.41 0.81
C ALA A 363 27.30 -9.29 -0.66
N THR A 364 26.48 -8.73 -1.55
CA THR A 364 26.82 -8.57 -2.96
C THR A 364 27.58 -7.27 -3.23
N PRO A 365 28.53 -7.21 -4.20
CA PRO A 365 29.23 -5.97 -4.55
C PRO A 365 28.27 -4.90 -5.04
N VAL A 366 28.58 -3.63 -4.73
CA VAL A 366 27.87 -2.46 -5.27
C VAL A 366 28.55 -2.01 -6.57
N GLU A 367 27.79 -1.95 -7.65
CA GLU A 367 28.25 -1.37 -8.90
C GLU A 367 28.03 0.15 -8.89
N LEU A 368 29.11 0.91 -9.07
CA LEU A 368 28.99 2.36 -9.22
C LEU A 368 28.56 2.70 -10.65
N PRO A 369 27.70 3.72 -10.83
CA PRO A 369 27.31 4.18 -12.15
C PRO A 369 28.55 4.63 -12.94
N GLY A 370 28.83 3.96 -14.05
CA GLY A 370 29.97 4.29 -14.91
C GLY A 370 29.88 5.72 -15.45
N TYR A 371 31.01 6.40 -15.55
CA TYR A 371 31.10 7.73 -16.17
C TYR A 371 30.97 7.54 -17.68
N THR A 372 29.74 7.55 -18.22
CA THR A 372 29.54 7.36 -19.65
C THR A 372 30.04 8.60 -20.46
N MET A 373 30.64 8.36 -21.63
CA MET A 373 31.00 9.42 -22.59
C MET A 373 29.87 10.42 -22.85
N LYS A 374 28.59 9.95 -22.80
CA LYS A 374 27.39 10.76 -22.94
C LYS A 374 27.23 11.79 -21.81
N LYS A 375 27.53 11.45 -20.55
CA LYS A 375 27.57 12.40 -19.41
C LYS A 375 28.72 13.39 -19.52
N LYS A 376 29.85 12.93 -20.04
CA LYS A 376 31.04 13.80 -20.30
C LYS A 376 30.74 14.83 -21.39
N LEU A 377 30.08 14.43 -22.47
CA LEU A 377 29.61 15.32 -23.54
C LEU A 377 28.57 16.33 -23.07
N GLN A 378 27.59 15.89 -22.28
CA GLN A 378 26.55 16.77 -21.70
C GLN A 378 27.14 17.77 -20.71
N SER A 379 28.10 17.38 -19.89
CA SER A 379 28.83 18.27 -18.98
C SER A 379 29.65 19.31 -19.76
N ASN A 380 30.34 18.89 -20.82
CA ASN A 380 31.13 19.79 -21.67
C ASN A 380 30.26 20.77 -22.46
N LEU A 381 29.10 20.33 -22.98
CA LEU A 381 28.10 21.19 -23.65
C LEU A 381 27.51 22.23 -22.68
N ARG A 382 27.16 21.85 -21.45
CA ARG A 382 26.68 22.79 -20.42
C ARG A 382 27.75 23.82 -20.04
N ASN A 383 29.02 23.44 -20.02
CA ASN A 383 30.14 24.35 -19.72
C ASN A 383 30.44 25.31 -20.89
N VAL A 384 30.20 24.90 -22.13
CA VAL A 384 30.32 25.78 -23.31
C VAL A 384 29.18 26.81 -23.35
N VAL A 385 27.94 26.38 -23.11
CA VAL A 385 26.77 27.28 -23.10
C VAL A 385 26.79 28.28 -21.92
N ARG A 386 27.52 28.00 -20.83
CA ARG A 386 27.69 28.95 -19.72
C ARG A 386 28.84 29.97 -19.95
N ARG A 387 29.63 29.81 -21.00
CA ARG A 387 30.72 30.70 -21.34
C ARG A 387 30.45 31.62 -22.56
N THR A 388 29.28 31.40 -23.21
CA THR A 388 28.68 32.30 -24.22
C THR A 388 27.51 33.07 -23.61
#